data_66a47c0a9c1ce471bc3c44821ffc3ccc
#
_entry.id   66a47c0a9c1ce471bc3c44821ffc3ccc
#
_cell.length_a   1.000
_cell.length_b   1.000
_cell.length_c   1.000
_cell.angle_alpha   90.00
_cell.angle_beta   90.00
_cell.angle_gamma   90.00
#
_symmetry.space_group_name_H-M   'P 1'
#
loop_
_entity.id
_entity.type
_entity.pdbx_description
1 polymer ?
#
loop_
_entity_poly.entity_id
_entity_poly.type
_entity_poly.pdbx_seq_one_letter_code
_entity_poly.pdbx_strand_id
1 'polypeptide(L)'
;MTNLDALAQASLIRRLPSMKALLFFNVVGRHLNLVRAGEELHLTQGALSRQIKLLEQHLGVALFRRLARGLAFTQEGETLYAYSQQAFGTLDAGLRRLSLVAGRQTLIVSVARSFALRVLASRLPRFVREHPWVDLQIDTHRYFADLETSGADVSIRLTDSHFETGHRHRKLTDDASWLVASPAVARRMAARKTQATPLRPVLLSNSERDDWSRWLAAGNRSVQPEEATLQFNDSATMLQAVEAGMGFCVARATLVQDAVKAGALVRVWKQEMRDGLCYRAISAVRDKPALAPFLQWLDEEFPSGSGAGGAG
;
A
#
# COMPACT_ATOMS: atom_id res chain seq x y z
N MET A 1 -30.97 -18.78 -16.84
CA MET A 1 -29.60 -19.12 -17.24
C MET A 1 -29.64 -19.58 -18.68
N THR A 2 -29.15 -18.78 -19.58
CA THR A 2 -29.18 -19.06 -21.02
C THR A 2 -28.09 -20.05 -21.42
N ASN A 3 -28.31 -20.83 -22.48
CA ASN A 3 -27.34 -21.82 -22.99
C ASN A 3 -25.97 -21.23 -23.33
N LEU A 4 -25.90 -19.94 -23.60
CA LEU A 4 -24.67 -19.15 -23.81
C LEU A 4 -23.83 -19.00 -22.54
N ASP A 5 -24.45 -18.84 -21.36
CA ASP A 5 -23.75 -18.74 -20.07
C ASP A 5 -23.11 -20.07 -19.69
N ALA A 6 -23.77 -21.18 -19.99
CA ALA A 6 -23.25 -22.53 -19.73
C ALA A 6 -22.02 -22.84 -20.64
N LEU A 7 -22.06 -22.44 -21.91
CA LEU A 7 -20.92 -22.59 -22.83
C LEU A 7 -19.72 -21.72 -22.47
N ALA A 8 -19.96 -20.48 -22.02
CA ALA A 8 -18.91 -19.60 -21.54
C ALA A 8 -18.26 -20.14 -20.25
N GLN A 9 -19.04 -20.65 -19.32
CA GLN A 9 -18.53 -21.29 -18.09
C GLN A 9 -17.74 -22.58 -18.38
N ALA A 10 -18.21 -23.43 -19.30
CA ALA A 10 -17.49 -24.64 -19.71
C ALA A 10 -16.15 -24.32 -20.38
N SER A 11 -16.07 -23.24 -21.17
CA SER A 11 -14.85 -22.73 -21.77
C SER A 11 -13.88 -22.21 -20.70
N LEU A 12 -14.38 -21.48 -19.70
CA LEU A 12 -13.59 -20.96 -18.60
C LEU A 12 -12.96 -22.09 -17.77
N ILE A 13 -13.76 -23.13 -17.41
CA ILE A 13 -13.29 -24.27 -16.64
C ILE A 13 -12.14 -25.01 -17.35
N ARG A 14 -12.18 -25.12 -18.66
CA ARG A 14 -11.09 -25.78 -19.45
C ARG A 14 -9.81 -24.96 -19.50
N ARG A 15 -9.89 -23.64 -19.35
CA ARG A 15 -8.75 -22.71 -19.42
C ARG A 15 -8.11 -22.46 -18.06
N LEU A 16 -8.86 -22.62 -16.96
CA LEU A 16 -8.35 -22.37 -15.62
C LEU A 16 -7.42 -23.50 -15.19
N PRO A 17 -6.21 -23.18 -14.72
CA PRO A 17 -5.36 -24.15 -14.03
C PRO A 17 -6.01 -24.63 -12.74
N SER A 18 -5.51 -25.74 -12.19
CA SER A 18 -5.98 -26.18 -10.88
C SER A 18 -5.66 -25.14 -9.81
N MET A 19 -6.60 -24.92 -8.87
CA MET A 19 -6.43 -24.03 -7.73
C MET A 19 -5.15 -24.33 -6.94
N LYS A 20 -4.80 -25.62 -6.82
CA LYS A 20 -3.58 -26.07 -6.14
C LYS A 20 -2.32 -25.63 -6.88
N ALA A 21 -2.31 -25.70 -8.22
CA ALA A 21 -1.17 -25.23 -9.03
C ALA A 21 -0.99 -23.71 -8.90
N LEU A 22 -2.07 -22.94 -8.90
CA LEU A 22 -2.02 -21.50 -8.66
C LEU A 22 -1.55 -21.16 -7.25
N LEU A 23 -1.95 -21.92 -6.22
CA LEU A 23 -1.46 -21.76 -4.85
C LEU A 23 0.05 -21.98 -4.79
N PHE A 24 0.54 -23.06 -5.38
CA PHE A 24 1.98 -23.34 -5.44
C PHE A 24 2.76 -22.24 -6.15
N PHE A 25 2.22 -21.75 -7.27
CA PHE A 25 2.79 -20.62 -7.99
C PHE A 25 2.88 -19.37 -7.11
N ASN A 26 1.84 -19.05 -6.35
CA ASN A 26 1.83 -17.90 -5.44
C ASN A 26 2.89 -18.03 -4.33
N VAL A 27 3.03 -19.20 -3.73
CA VAL A 27 4.04 -19.41 -2.68
C VAL A 27 5.44 -19.32 -3.27
N VAL A 28 5.70 -19.91 -4.45
CA VAL A 28 6.99 -19.77 -5.14
C VAL A 28 7.26 -18.31 -5.50
N GLY A 29 6.27 -17.59 -5.97
CA GLY A 29 6.36 -16.16 -6.32
C GLY A 29 6.70 -15.27 -5.12
N ARG A 30 6.20 -15.58 -3.95
CA ARG A 30 6.50 -14.85 -2.70
C ARG A 30 7.95 -15.00 -2.28
N HIS A 31 8.50 -16.23 -2.41
CA HIS A 31 9.86 -16.53 -1.99
C HIS A 31 10.92 -16.33 -3.09
N LEU A 32 10.52 -16.41 -4.36
CA LEU A 32 11.41 -16.49 -5.52
C LEU A 32 12.53 -17.52 -5.34
N ASN A 33 12.24 -18.55 -4.53
CA ASN A 33 13.16 -19.60 -4.13
C ASN A 33 12.38 -20.90 -3.85
N LEU A 34 12.67 -21.95 -4.63
CA LEU A 34 11.96 -23.23 -4.55
C LEU A 34 12.22 -24.00 -3.25
N VAL A 35 13.37 -23.81 -2.61
CA VAL A 35 13.67 -24.49 -1.34
C VAL A 35 12.79 -23.89 -0.24
N ARG A 36 12.80 -22.57 -0.06
CA ARG A 36 11.98 -21.88 0.93
C ARG A 36 10.48 -22.07 0.69
N ALA A 37 10.06 -22.04 -0.57
CA ALA A 37 8.66 -22.33 -0.91
C ALA A 37 8.27 -23.77 -0.60
N GLY A 38 9.20 -24.73 -0.80
CA GLY A 38 9.02 -26.13 -0.44
C GLY A 38 8.89 -26.34 1.06
N GLU A 39 9.69 -25.65 1.86
CA GLU A 39 9.62 -25.68 3.33
C GLU A 39 8.24 -25.23 3.82
N GLU A 40 7.73 -24.09 3.28
CA GLU A 40 6.39 -23.59 3.63
C GLU A 40 5.26 -24.54 3.23
N LEU A 41 5.39 -25.21 2.08
CA LEU A 41 4.37 -26.10 1.54
C LEU A 41 4.53 -27.55 2.01
N HIS A 42 5.56 -27.87 2.79
CA HIS A 42 5.95 -29.23 3.16
C HIS A 42 6.16 -30.15 1.94
N LEU A 43 6.79 -29.60 0.90
CA LEU A 43 7.09 -30.28 -0.36
C LEU A 43 8.58 -30.24 -0.67
N THR A 44 9.06 -31.27 -1.36
CA THR A 44 10.43 -31.24 -1.89
C THR A 44 10.56 -30.20 -3.02
N GLN A 45 11.75 -29.60 -3.16
CA GLN A 45 12.07 -28.68 -4.26
C GLN A 45 11.74 -29.29 -5.64
N GLY A 46 12.06 -30.59 -5.84
CA GLY A 46 11.81 -31.29 -7.09
C GLY A 46 10.32 -31.44 -7.40
N ALA A 47 9.51 -31.78 -6.39
CA ALA A 47 8.05 -31.88 -6.53
C ALA A 47 7.45 -30.52 -6.89
N LEU A 48 7.86 -29.47 -6.20
CA LEU A 48 7.37 -28.10 -6.44
C LEU A 48 7.78 -27.59 -7.84
N SER A 49 9.05 -27.80 -8.22
CA SER A 49 9.55 -27.47 -9.58
C SER A 49 8.74 -28.16 -10.68
N ARG A 50 8.37 -29.44 -10.47
CA ARG A 50 7.52 -30.18 -11.40
C ARG A 50 6.11 -29.58 -11.50
N GLN A 51 5.52 -29.17 -10.38
CA GLN A 51 4.19 -28.54 -10.37
C GLN A 51 4.18 -27.20 -11.10
N ILE A 52 5.20 -26.37 -10.91
CA ILE A 52 5.36 -25.12 -11.65
C ILE A 52 5.50 -25.39 -13.15
N LYS A 53 6.34 -26.35 -13.52
CA LYS A 53 6.51 -26.70 -14.94
C LYS A 53 5.21 -27.21 -15.59
N LEU A 54 4.40 -27.98 -14.86
CA LEU A 54 3.08 -28.41 -15.36
C LEU A 54 2.13 -27.22 -15.53
N LEU A 55 2.17 -26.24 -14.64
CA LEU A 55 1.39 -25.01 -14.76
C LEU A 55 1.83 -24.21 -16.01
N GLU A 56 3.13 -24.02 -16.21
CA GLU A 56 3.68 -23.33 -17.37
C GLU A 56 3.30 -24.04 -18.67
N GLN A 57 3.35 -25.38 -18.70
CA GLN A 57 2.89 -26.19 -19.84
C GLN A 57 1.40 -26.03 -20.13
N HIS A 58 0.57 -26.00 -19.07
CA HIS A 58 -0.87 -25.79 -19.22
C HIS A 58 -1.20 -24.40 -19.79
N LEU A 59 -0.46 -23.38 -19.37
CA LEU A 59 -0.65 -22.00 -19.83
C LEU A 59 0.08 -21.67 -21.15
N GLY A 60 1.02 -22.50 -21.56
CA GLY A 60 1.81 -22.30 -22.76
C GLY A 60 2.87 -21.19 -22.65
N VAL A 61 3.12 -20.68 -21.46
CA VAL A 61 4.07 -19.59 -21.18
C VAL A 61 4.94 -19.90 -19.98
N ALA A 62 6.19 -19.41 -19.96
CA ALA A 62 7.04 -19.48 -18.78
C ALA A 62 6.64 -18.39 -17.80
N LEU A 63 6.54 -18.72 -16.51
CA LEU A 63 6.19 -17.79 -15.44
C LEU A 63 7.42 -17.36 -14.65
N PHE A 64 8.45 -18.20 -14.62
CA PHE A 64 9.72 -17.92 -13.97
C PHE A 64 10.91 -18.09 -14.89
N ARG A 65 11.92 -17.26 -14.71
CA ARG A 65 13.26 -17.44 -15.26
C ARG A 65 14.25 -17.77 -14.13
N ARG A 66 15.18 -18.68 -14.42
CA ARG A 66 16.23 -19.05 -13.47
C ARG A 66 17.31 -17.98 -13.44
N LEU A 67 17.75 -17.66 -12.24
CA LEU A 67 18.91 -16.82 -11.98
C LEU A 67 20.05 -17.68 -11.39
N ALA A 68 21.25 -17.12 -11.30
CA ALA A 68 22.38 -17.77 -10.60
C ALA A 68 22.04 -18.07 -9.12
N ARG A 69 21.18 -17.23 -8.52
CA ARG A 69 20.63 -17.48 -7.18
C ARG A 69 19.12 -17.25 -7.20
N GLY A 70 18.32 -18.33 -7.17
CA GLY A 70 16.87 -18.28 -7.08
C GLY A 70 16.15 -18.14 -8.43
N LEU A 71 15.01 -17.50 -8.38
CA LEU A 71 14.09 -17.27 -9.51
C LEU A 71 13.81 -15.78 -9.67
N ALA A 72 13.37 -15.39 -10.86
CA ALA A 72 12.69 -14.13 -11.11
C ALA A 72 11.45 -14.39 -11.96
N PHE A 73 10.45 -13.53 -11.86
CA PHE A 73 9.30 -13.58 -12.74
C PHE A 73 9.68 -13.28 -14.19
N THR A 74 8.91 -13.82 -15.12
CA THR A 74 8.73 -13.28 -16.47
C THR A 74 7.66 -12.18 -16.42
N GLN A 75 7.41 -11.47 -17.51
CA GLN A 75 6.31 -10.49 -17.59
C GLN A 75 4.95 -11.16 -17.40
N GLU A 76 4.77 -12.35 -17.99
CA GLU A 76 3.59 -13.19 -17.83
C GLU A 76 3.44 -13.66 -16.38
N GLY A 77 4.55 -14.02 -15.75
CA GLY A 77 4.60 -14.42 -14.33
C GLY A 77 4.19 -13.29 -13.40
N GLU A 78 4.68 -12.07 -13.58
CA GLU A 78 4.27 -10.90 -12.81
C GLU A 78 2.77 -10.63 -12.96
N THR A 79 2.28 -10.68 -14.19
CA THR A 79 0.86 -10.49 -14.49
C THR A 79 0.00 -11.53 -13.77
N LEU A 80 0.31 -12.81 -13.95
CA LEU A 80 -0.45 -13.88 -13.30
C LEU A 80 -0.36 -13.81 -11.77
N TYR A 81 0.80 -13.44 -11.24
CA TYR A 81 1.00 -13.30 -9.80
C TYR A 81 0.07 -12.24 -9.20
N ALA A 82 -0.02 -11.06 -9.82
CA ALA A 82 -0.89 -9.99 -9.37
C ALA A 82 -2.37 -10.43 -9.35
N TYR A 83 -2.85 -11.02 -10.45
CA TYR A 83 -4.25 -11.48 -10.53
C TYR A 83 -4.56 -12.67 -9.61
N SER A 84 -3.64 -13.61 -9.46
CA SER A 84 -3.85 -14.76 -8.58
C SER A 84 -3.83 -14.38 -7.11
N GLN A 85 -3.00 -13.43 -6.69
CA GLN A 85 -3.03 -12.84 -5.36
C GLN A 85 -4.40 -12.22 -5.05
N GLN A 86 -4.94 -11.46 -5.99
CA GLN A 86 -6.26 -10.85 -5.86
C GLN A 86 -7.36 -11.93 -5.74
N ALA A 87 -7.31 -12.95 -6.59
CA ALA A 87 -8.29 -14.05 -6.56
C ALA A 87 -8.26 -14.83 -5.23
N PHE A 88 -7.07 -15.17 -4.72
CA PHE A 88 -6.94 -15.85 -3.42
C PHE A 88 -7.38 -14.96 -2.27
N GLY A 89 -7.08 -13.66 -2.30
CA GLY A 89 -7.57 -12.70 -1.33
C GLY A 89 -9.10 -12.64 -1.28
N THR A 90 -9.75 -12.64 -2.44
CA THR A 90 -11.22 -12.67 -2.56
C THR A 90 -11.83 -13.96 -2.00
N LEU A 91 -11.23 -15.11 -2.32
CA LEU A 91 -11.68 -16.41 -1.79
C LEU A 91 -11.52 -16.49 -0.27
N ASP A 92 -10.38 -16.08 0.24
CA ASP A 92 -10.09 -16.06 1.68
C ASP A 92 -11.07 -15.14 2.43
N ALA A 93 -11.37 -13.96 1.88
CA ALA A 93 -12.40 -13.06 2.41
C ALA A 93 -13.78 -13.72 2.43
N GLY A 94 -14.14 -14.48 1.37
CA GLY A 94 -15.38 -15.25 1.31
C GLY A 94 -15.45 -16.35 2.37
N LEU A 95 -14.37 -17.12 2.51
CA LEU A 95 -14.27 -18.20 3.52
C LEU A 95 -14.36 -17.65 4.95
N ARG A 96 -13.69 -16.52 5.24
CA ARG A 96 -13.80 -15.86 6.53
C ARG A 96 -15.23 -15.40 6.84
N ARG A 97 -16.01 -14.98 5.84
CA ARG A 97 -17.43 -14.65 6.02
C ARG A 97 -18.29 -15.85 6.39
N LEU A 98 -17.93 -17.04 5.92
CA LEU A 98 -18.60 -18.29 6.31
C LEU A 98 -18.24 -18.73 7.73
N SER A 99 -17.05 -18.36 8.22
CA SER A 99 -16.53 -18.71 9.55
C SER A 99 -17.09 -17.84 10.68
N LEU A 100 -18.15 -17.07 10.47
CA LEU A 100 -18.81 -16.22 11.47
C LEU A 100 -19.48 -17.08 12.59
N VAL A 101 -18.63 -17.83 13.30
CA VAL A 101 -19.01 -18.48 14.56
C VAL A 101 -18.67 -17.53 15.71
N ALA A 102 -19.68 -17.26 16.55
CA ALA A 102 -19.58 -16.57 17.84
C ALA A 102 -19.51 -15.04 17.83
N GLY A 103 -20.50 -14.33 17.28
CA GLY A 103 -20.83 -12.96 17.74
C GLY A 103 -19.82 -11.85 17.36
N ARG A 104 -18.67 -12.18 16.80
CA ARG A 104 -17.70 -11.20 16.31
C ARG A 104 -17.92 -10.92 14.83
N GLN A 105 -17.78 -9.66 14.45
CA GLN A 105 -17.90 -9.23 13.06
C GLN A 105 -16.55 -8.82 12.51
N THR A 106 -16.10 -9.46 11.45
CA THR A 106 -14.87 -9.09 10.76
C THR A 106 -15.11 -7.83 9.93
N LEU A 107 -14.26 -6.81 10.11
CA LEU A 107 -14.18 -5.61 9.29
C LEU A 107 -12.82 -5.57 8.61
N ILE A 108 -12.82 -5.61 7.27
CA ILE A 108 -11.58 -5.60 6.48
C ILE A 108 -11.34 -4.18 5.95
N VAL A 109 -10.22 -3.58 6.38
CA VAL A 109 -9.80 -2.23 5.98
C VAL A 109 -8.56 -2.34 5.12
N SER A 110 -8.70 -2.05 3.84
CA SER A 110 -7.58 -1.91 2.93
C SER A 110 -7.00 -0.51 3.03
N VAL A 111 -5.70 -0.39 3.30
CA VAL A 111 -5.08 0.91 3.56
C VAL A 111 -3.68 1.00 2.95
N ALA A 112 -3.28 2.20 2.49
CA ALA A 112 -1.91 2.42 2.04
C ALA A 112 -0.92 2.14 3.19
N ARG A 113 0.11 1.33 2.94
CA ARG A 113 1.09 0.88 3.96
C ARG A 113 1.65 2.03 4.79
N SER A 114 2.04 3.12 4.14
CA SER A 114 2.57 4.29 4.81
C SER A 114 1.56 4.95 5.75
N PHE A 115 0.28 5.04 5.35
CA PHE A 115 -0.77 5.57 6.21
C PHE A 115 -1.09 4.61 7.37
N ALA A 116 -1.12 3.30 7.12
CA ALA A 116 -1.30 2.31 8.18
C ALA A 116 -0.24 2.46 9.27
N LEU A 117 1.03 2.52 8.87
CA LEU A 117 2.16 2.55 9.80
C LEU A 117 2.30 3.89 10.52
N ARG A 118 2.17 5.01 9.78
CA ARG A 118 2.50 6.34 10.30
C ARG A 118 1.34 7.07 10.96
N VAL A 119 0.10 6.65 10.65
CA VAL A 119 -1.10 7.38 11.07
C VAL A 119 -2.09 6.48 11.82
N LEU A 120 -2.45 5.35 11.21
CA LEU A 120 -3.55 4.54 11.70
C LEU A 120 -3.16 3.71 12.93
N ALA A 121 -1.99 3.06 12.91
CA ALA A 121 -1.58 2.11 13.92
C ALA A 121 -1.57 2.68 15.36
N SER A 122 -1.18 3.94 15.53
CA SER A 122 -1.18 4.63 16.84
C SER A 122 -2.59 4.94 17.36
N ARG A 123 -3.59 4.98 16.51
CA ARG A 123 -4.99 5.35 16.80
C ARG A 123 -5.89 4.14 17.00
N LEU A 124 -5.60 3.01 16.35
CA LEU A 124 -6.37 1.77 16.42
C LEU A 124 -6.63 1.24 17.84
N PRO A 125 -5.72 1.36 18.83
CA PRO A 125 -5.97 0.86 20.19
C PRO A 125 -7.23 1.42 20.84
N ARG A 126 -7.66 2.64 20.50
CA ARG A 126 -8.91 3.22 20.97
C ARG A 126 -10.10 2.47 20.39
N PHE A 127 -10.15 2.32 19.07
CA PHE A 127 -11.22 1.61 18.38
C PHE A 127 -11.39 0.17 18.88
N VAL A 128 -10.29 -0.58 19.01
CA VAL A 128 -10.33 -1.98 19.46
C VAL A 128 -10.86 -2.11 20.90
N ARG A 129 -10.55 -1.16 21.78
CA ARG A 129 -11.09 -1.15 23.16
C ARG A 129 -12.58 -0.84 23.19
N GLU A 130 -13.04 0.10 22.38
CA GLU A 130 -14.44 0.54 22.34
C GLU A 130 -15.35 -0.47 21.61
N HIS A 131 -14.77 -1.25 20.68
CA HIS A 131 -15.51 -2.21 19.85
C HIS A 131 -14.88 -3.63 19.89
N PRO A 132 -14.84 -4.31 21.06
CA PRO A 132 -14.17 -5.62 21.21
C PRO A 132 -14.87 -6.74 20.44
N TRP A 133 -16.08 -6.50 19.95
CA TRP A 133 -16.85 -7.42 19.11
C TRP A 133 -16.48 -7.32 17.63
N VAL A 134 -15.66 -6.34 17.23
CA VAL A 134 -15.16 -6.19 15.86
C VAL A 134 -13.82 -6.90 15.75
N ASP A 135 -13.74 -7.87 14.83
CA ASP A 135 -12.48 -8.46 14.38
C ASP A 135 -11.93 -7.60 13.23
N LEU A 136 -11.07 -6.63 13.59
CA LEU A 136 -10.53 -5.66 12.65
C LEU A 136 -9.31 -6.23 11.92
N GLN A 137 -9.40 -6.32 10.61
CA GLN A 137 -8.30 -6.77 9.75
C GLN A 137 -7.79 -5.60 8.90
N ILE A 138 -6.51 -5.28 9.06
CA ILE A 138 -5.84 -4.22 8.31
C ILE A 138 -5.01 -4.85 7.19
N ASP A 139 -5.42 -4.59 5.97
CA ASP A 139 -4.76 -5.07 4.77
C ASP A 139 -3.99 -3.93 4.11
N THR A 140 -2.65 -4.08 4.02
CA THR A 140 -1.76 -3.01 3.56
C THR A 140 -1.27 -3.25 2.13
N HIS A 141 -2.19 -3.32 1.18
CA HIS A 141 -1.81 -3.48 -0.23
C HIS A 141 -1.51 -2.15 -0.92
N ARG A 142 -0.58 -2.20 -1.88
CA ARG A 142 -0.13 -1.02 -2.63
C ARG A 142 -1.18 -0.54 -3.64
N TYR A 143 -1.93 -1.46 -4.21
CA TYR A 143 -2.88 -1.15 -5.29
C TYR A 143 -4.26 -0.81 -4.74
N PHE A 144 -4.98 0.01 -5.50
CA PHE A 144 -6.39 0.30 -5.26
C PHE A 144 -7.15 -1.03 -5.33
N ALA A 145 -7.52 -1.55 -4.17
CA ALA A 145 -8.38 -2.70 -4.15
C ALA A 145 -9.78 -2.20 -4.52
N ASP A 146 -10.28 -2.65 -5.65
CA ASP A 146 -11.69 -2.53 -5.95
C ASP A 146 -12.46 -3.18 -4.79
N LEU A 147 -13.30 -2.40 -4.11
CA LEU A 147 -14.06 -2.86 -2.94
C LEU A 147 -15.00 -4.01 -3.24
N GLU A 148 -15.43 -4.13 -4.51
CA GLU A 148 -16.31 -5.22 -4.92
C GLU A 148 -15.58 -6.55 -5.08
N THR A 149 -14.37 -6.49 -5.63
CA THR A 149 -13.58 -7.69 -5.95
C THR A 149 -12.58 -8.07 -4.86
N SER A 150 -12.09 -7.12 -4.07
CA SER A 150 -11.07 -7.39 -3.03
C SER A 150 -11.64 -7.92 -1.72
N GLY A 151 -12.96 -7.82 -1.53
CA GLY A 151 -13.58 -8.18 -0.25
C GLY A 151 -13.33 -7.19 0.89
N ALA A 152 -12.65 -6.07 0.65
CA ALA A 152 -12.48 -5.01 1.63
C ALA A 152 -13.82 -4.29 1.89
N ASP A 153 -14.06 -3.91 3.14
CA ASP A 153 -15.24 -3.14 3.55
C ASP A 153 -14.98 -1.64 3.46
N VAL A 154 -13.74 -1.25 3.74
CA VAL A 154 -13.27 0.13 3.67
C VAL A 154 -11.91 0.18 2.98
N SER A 155 -11.71 1.14 2.11
CA SER A 155 -10.41 1.45 1.49
C SER A 155 -9.98 2.86 1.89
N ILE A 156 -8.79 3.02 2.48
CA ILE A 156 -8.22 4.34 2.81
C ILE A 156 -7.07 4.64 1.86
N ARG A 157 -7.25 5.66 1.03
CA ARG A 157 -6.30 6.02 -0.03
C ARG A 157 -6.09 7.53 -0.11
N LEU A 158 -4.91 7.89 -0.61
CA LEU A 158 -4.61 9.25 -1.04
C LEU A 158 -5.10 9.41 -2.48
N THR A 159 -6.06 10.29 -2.70
CA THR A 159 -6.70 10.50 -4.01
C THR A 159 -7.15 11.97 -4.16
N ASP A 160 -7.41 12.37 -5.40
CA ASP A 160 -8.02 13.66 -5.70
C ASP A 160 -9.54 13.67 -5.46
N SER A 161 -10.14 14.83 -5.65
CA SER A 161 -11.58 15.00 -5.45
C SER A 161 -12.45 14.40 -6.56
N HIS A 162 -11.86 13.98 -7.68
CA HIS A 162 -12.56 13.58 -8.90
C HIS A 162 -12.84 12.08 -8.99
N PHE A 163 -12.73 11.36 -7.89
CA PHE A 163 -12.96 9.93 -7.87
C PHE A 163 -14.46 9.64 -7.89
N GLU A 164 -15.02 9.47 -9.08
CA GLU A 164 -16.41 9.05 -9.30
C GLU A 164 -16.51 7.53 -9.16
N THR A 165 -17.03 7.08 -8.02
CA THR A 165 -17.46 5.68 -7.87
C THR A 165 -18.83 5.68 -7.19
N GLY A 166 -19.62 4.65 -7.43
CA GLY A 166 -20.89 4.41 -6.74
C GLY A 166 -20.76 4.09 -5.24
N HIS A 167 -19.61 4.36 -4.62
CA HIS A 167 -19.29 4.09 -3.23
C HIS A 167 -19.47 5.32 -2.35
N ARG A 168 -19.60 5.12 -1.04
CA ARG A 168 -19.59 6.24 -0.07
C ARG A 168 -18.17 6.73 0.13
N HIS A 169 -17.96 8.03 -0.03
CA HIS A 169 -16.67 8.69 0.13
C HIS A 169 -16.67 9.60 1.34
N ARG A 170 -15.60 9.52 2.13
CA ARG A 170 -15.39 10.39 3.28
C ARG A 170 -13.96 10.94 3.21
N LYS A 171 -13.85 12.26 3.18
CA LYS A 171 -12.56 12.94 3.28
C LYS A 171 -12.07 12.87 4.71
N LEU A 172 -10.86 12.36 4.93
CA LEU A 172 -10.25 12.27 6.24
C LEU A 172 -9.39 13.50 6.55
N THR A 173 -8.58 13.95 5.59
CA THR A 173 -7.67 15.06 5.81
C THR A 173 -7.57 15.90 4.55
N ASP A 174 -7.29 17.20 4.70
CA ASP A 174 -6.64 18.01 3.67
C ASP A 174 -5.14 17.77 3.78
N ASP A 175 -4.49 17.41 2.67
CA ASP A 175 -3.08 17.07 2.71
C ASP A 175 -2.25 18.08 1.90
N ALA A 176 -1.00 18.18 2.28
CA ALA A 176 0.00 18.96 1.59
C ALA A 176 1.31 18.16 1.58
N SER A 177 2.25 18.53 0.73
CA SER A 177 3.59 17.99 0.77
C SER A 177 4.55 18.98 1.42
N TRP A 178 5.41 18.47 2.30
CA TRP A 178 6.47 19.20 2.98
C TRP A 178 7.83 18.64 2.60
N LEU A 179 8.82 19.53 2.51
CA LEU A 179 10.22 19.12 2.49
C LEU A 179 10.68 18.87 3.92
N VAL A 180 11.09 17.65 4.22
CA VAL A 180 11.46 17.22 5.57
C VAL A 180 12.84 16.57 5.60
N ALA A 181 13.52 16.71 6.73
CA ALA A 181 14.79 16.08 7.04
C ALA A 181 14.88 15.79 8.53
N SER A 182 15.84 14.95 8.94
CA SER A 182 16.21 14.88 10.34
C SER A 182 16.84 16.21 10.81
N PRO A 183 16.80 16.55 12.12
CA PRO A 183 17.39 17.80 12.64
C PRO A 183 18.87 17.94 12.29
N ALA A 184 19.63 16.84 12.27
CA ALA A 184 21.05 16.84 11.91
C ALA A 184 21.27 17.23 10.44
N VAL A 185 20.48 16.65 9.53
CA VAL A 185 20.55 16.96 8.10
C VAL A 185 20.09 18.40 7.83
N ALA A 186 19.01 18.85 8.46
CA ALA A 186 18.51 20.21 8.30
C ALA A 186 19.55 21.28 8.73
N ARG A 187 20.26 21.04 9.85
CA ARG A 187 21.38 21.91 10.27
C ARG A 187 22.49 21.94 9.23
N ARG A 188 22.86 20.80 8.66
CA ARG A 188 23.84 20.74 7.56
C ARG A 188 23.36 21.48 6.32
N MET A 189 22.09 21.38 5.98
CA MET A 189 21.50 22.13 4.86
C MET A 189 21.56 23.64 5.10
N ALA A 190 21.27 24.11 6.31
CA ALA A 190 21.33 25.53 6.68
C ALA A 190 22.77 26.08 6.66
N ALA A 191 23.75 25.28 7.10
CA ALA A 191 25.17 25.65 7.12
C ALA A 191 25.82 25.72 5.72
N ARG A 192 25.14 25.22 4.70
CA ARG A 192 25.69 24.97 3.36
C ARG A 192 25.93 26.21 2.50
N LYS A 193 25.63 27.41 2.95
CA LYS A 193 26.08 28.63 2.26
C LYS A 193 27.62 28.70 2.12
N THR A 194 28.36 27.78 2.75
CA THR A 194 29.83 27.80 2.86
C THR A 194 30.55 26.47 2.59
N GLN A 195 29.89 25.30 2.33
CA GLN A 195 30.60 24.03 2.19
C GLN A 195 30.23 23.20 0.93
N ALA A 196 31.29 22.57 0.35
CA ALA A 196 31.27 21.91 -0.97
C ALA A 196 30.69 20.48 -1.01
N THR A 197 30.13 19.92 0.06
CA THR A 197 29.65 18.52 0.06
C THR A 197 28.18 18.44 -0.37
N PRO A 198 27.82 17.72 -1.44
CA PRO A 198 26.45 17.62 -1.91
C PRO A 198 25.59 16.84 -0.92
N LEU A 199 24.47 17.44 -0.47
CA LEU A 199 23.41 16.75 0.23
C LEU A 199 22.49 16.15 -0.82
N ARG A 200 22.30 14.83 -0.77
CA ARG A 200 21.51 14.12 -1.77
C ARG A 200 20.08 13.92 -1.28
N PRO A 201 19.07 14.15 -2.11
CA PRO A 201 17.71 13.81 -1.75
C PRO A 201 17.53 12.30 -1.68
N VAL A 202 16.66 11.85 -0.78
CA VAL A 202 16.14 10.49 -0.80
C VAL A 202 14.83 10.55 -1.56
N LEU A 203 14.73 9.82 -2.66
CA LEU A 203 13.57 9.85 -3.55
C LEU A 203 12.66 8.65 -3.31
N LEU A 204 11.36 8.91 -3.44
CA LEU A 204 10.38 7.85 -3.57
C LEU A 204 10.32 7.45 -5.04
N SER A 205 10.74 6.22 -5.34
CA SER A 205 10.54 5.62 -6.67
C SER A 205 9.10 5.12 -6.77
N ASN A 206 8.20 6.03 -7.14
CA ASN A 206 6.84 5.67 -7.53
C ASN A 206 6.64 6.16 -8.96
N SER A 207 6.49 5.23 -9.92
CA SER A 207 6.24 5.54 -11.33
C SER A 207 4.97 6.39 -11.54
N GLU A 208 4.05 6.39 -10.58
CA GLU A 208 2.79 7.13 -10.65
C GLU A 208 2.87 8.50 -9.98
N ARG A 209 3.92 8.78 -9.19
CA ARG A 209 4.07 10.01 -8.40
C ARG A 209 5.50 10.48 -8.37
N ASP A 210 5.77 11.52 -9.09
CA ASP A 210 7.00 12.29 -8.95
C ASP A 210 6.74 13.51 -8.06
N ASP A 211 6.64 13.25 -6.76
CA ASP A 211 6.43 14.31 -5.76
C ASP A 211 7.58 15.34 -5.77
N TRP A 212 8.77 14.92 -6.18
CA TRP A 212 9.93 15.79 -6.27
C TRP A 212 9.84 16.77 -7.44
N SER A 213 9.57 16.28 -8.67
CA SER A 213 9.39 17.16 -9.83
C SER A 213 8.22 18.13 -9.65
N ARG A 214 7.14 17.66 -9.02
CA ARG A 214 5.99 18.52 -8.68
C ARG A 214 6.37 19.60 -7.67
N TRP A 215 7.16 19.25 -6.65
CA TRP A 215 7.69 20.20 -5.68
C TRP A 215 8.54 21.28 -6.34
N LEU A 216 9.44 20.89 -7.24
CA LEU A 216 10.29 21.83 -7.99
C LEU A 216 9.45 22.71 -8.91
N ALA A 217 8.48 22.15 -9.62
CA ALA A 217 7.57 22.88 -10.52
C ALA A 217 6.73 23.92 -9.78
N ALA A 218 6.35 23.64 -8.53
CA ALA A 218 5.61 24.59 -7.67
C ALA A 218 6.44 25.82 -7.22
N GLY A 219 7.64 26.04 -7.79
CA GLY A 219 8.47 27.21 -7.55
C GLY A 219 9.53 27.05 -6.44
N ASN A 220 9.64 25.86 -5.87
CA ASN A 220 10.62 25.56 -4.80
C ASN A 220 11.99 25.20 -5.36
N ARG A 221 12.53 26.06 -6.23
CA ARG A 221 13.73 25.79 -7.06
C ARG A 221 15.09 25.84 -6.36
N SER A 222 15.13 26.04 -5.06
CA SER A 222 16.41 26.28 -4.35
C SER A 222 17.25 25.04 -4.07
N VAL A 223 16.73 23.84 -4.35
CA VAL A 223 17.48 22.58 -4.26
C VAL A 223 17.40 21.89 -5.60
N GLN A 224 18.47 21.92 -6.36
CA GLN A 224 18.65 21.04 -7.50
C GLN A 224 19.01 19.66 -6.97
N PRO A 225 18.28 18.60 -7.31
CA PRO A 225 18.69 17.25 -6.98
C PRO A 225 19.93 16.95 -7.83
N GLU A 226 21.09 16.96 -7.23
CA GLU A 226 22.17 16.15 -7.75
C GLU A 226 21.69 14.68 -7.66
N GLU A 227 22.09 13.85 -8.61
CA GLU A 227 21.62 12.49 -8.80
C GLU A 227 21.22 11.76 -7.51
N ALA A 228 19.95 11.40 -7.39
CA ALA A 228 19.44 10.67 -6.25
C ALA A 228 20.14 9.31 -6.14
N THR A 229 20.74 9.04 -4.99
CA THR A 229 21.43 7.77 -4.74
C THR A 229 20.56 6.71 -4.14
N LEU A 230 19.41 7.08 -3.55
CA LEU A 230 18.52 6.16 -2.86
C LEU A 230 17.09 6.37 -3.35
N GLN A 231 16.49 5.28 -3.82
CA GLN A 231 15.09 5.24 -4.25
C GLN A 231 14.35 4.17 -3.45
N PHE A 232 13.16 4.52 -3.00
CA PHE A 232 12.28 3.62 -2.28
C PHE A 232 10.93 3.53 -3.00
N ASN A 233 10.34 2.36 -2.98
CA ASN A 233 8.99 2.11 -3.51
C ASN A 233 7.89 2.25 -2.45
N ASP A 234 8.26 2.62 -1.22
CA ASP A 234 7.35 2.78 -0.07
C ASP A 234 7.74 3.99 0.76
N SER A 235 6.76 4.88 1.02
CA SER A 235 7.01 6.13 1.76
C SER A 235 7.36 5.89 3.23
N ALA A 236 6.88 4.82 3.86
CA ALA A 236 7.20 4.55 5.26
C ALA A 236 8.68 4.20 5.43
N THR A 237 9.19 3.33 4.55
CA THR A 237 10.61 2.94 4.53
C THR A 237 11.50 4.14 4.15
N MET A 238 11.10 4.95 3.18
CA MET A 238 11.78 6.18 2.82
C MET A 238 11.89 7.13 4.03
N LEU A 239 10.79 7.33 4.76
CA LEU A 239 10.78 8.22 5.93
C LEU A 239 11.66 7.72 7.05
N GLN A 240 11.73 6.41 7.28
CA GLN A 240 12.70 5.83 8.24
C GLN A 240 14.15 6.14 7.85
N ALA A 241 14.50 6.05 6.56
CA ALA A 241 15.84 6.41 6.08
C ALA A 241 16.14 7.90 6.30
N VAL A 242 15.16 8.79 6.09
CA VAL A 242 15.29 10.23 6.34
C VAL A 242 15.43 10.53 7.83
N GLU A 243 14.66 9.87 8.70
CA GLU A 243 14.80 9.97 10.16
C GLU A 243 16.17 9.51 10.64
N ALA A 244 16.73 8.46 10.02
CA ALA A 244 18.09 7.98 10.26
C ALA A 244 19.19 8.90 9.72
N GLY A 245 18.83 10.03 9.07
CA GLY A 245 19.78 11.04 8.61
C GLY A 245 20.40 10.76 7.24
N MET A 246 19.83 9.86 6.44
CA MET A 246 20.36 9.56 5.10
C MET A 246 20.18 10.69 4.09
N GLY A 247 19.27 11.64 4.37
CA GLY A 247 19.03 12.76 3.47
C GLY A 247 17.74 13.51 3.83
N PHE A 248 17.09 14.04 2.82
CA PHE A 248 15.83 14.77 2.92
C PHE A 248 14.86 14.31 1.83
N CYS A 249 13.58 14.50 2.04
CA CYS A 249 12.57 14.11 1.05
C CYS A 249 11.37 15.06 1.03
N VAL A 250 10.61 15.01 -0.05
CA VAL A 250 9.25 15.55 -0.11
C VAL A 250 8.31 14.47 0.38
N ALA A 251 7.49 14.78 1.37
CA ALA A 251 6.58 13.83 1.98
C ALA A 251 5.22 14.48 2.32
N ARG A 252 4.18 13.68 2.35
CA ARG A 252 2.84 14.12 2.76
C ARG A 252 2.83 14.54 4.22
N ALA A 253 2.27 15.71 4.48
CA ALA A 253 2.17 16.28 5.83
C ALA A 253 1.50 15.32 6.80
N THR A 254 0.42 14.66 6.38
CA THR A 254 -0.29 13.66 7.15
C THR A 254 0.63 12.51 7.65
N LEU A 255 1.64 12.12 6.87
CA LEU A 255 2.56 11.04 7.23
C LEU A 255 3.69 11.47 8.17
N VAL A 256 4.00 12.76 8.21
CA VAL A 256 5.19 13.27 8.91
C VAL A 256 4.88 14.23 10.07
N GLN A 257 3.64 14.74 10.18
CA GLN A 257 3.27 15.74 11.19
C GLN A 257 3.57 15.29 12.62
N ASP A 258 3.34 14.02 12.95
CA ASP A 258 3.60 13.50 14.29
C ASP A 258 5.11 13.39 14.56
N ALA A 259 5.91 12.98 13.56
CA ALA A 259 7.36 12.98 13.67
C ALA A 259 7.96 14.41 13.75
N VAL A 260 7.33 15.38 13.07
CA VAL A 260 7.72 16.79 13.17
C VAL A 260 7.37 17.34 14.56
N LYS A 261 6.17 17.05 15.10
CA LYS A 261 5.80 17.43 16.48
C LYS A 261 6.72 16.81 17.52
N ALA A 262 7.12 15.56 17.32
CA ALA A 262 8.07 14.84 18.20
C ALA A 262 9.53 15.27 18.02
N GLY A 263 9.84 16.12 17.03
CA GLY A 263 11.21 16.57 16.74
C GLY A 263 12.11 15.55 16.05
N ALA A 264 11.57 14.39 15.64
CA ALA A 264 12.30 13.38 14.86
C ALA A 264 12.59 13.87 13.43
N LEU A 265 11.67 14.65 12.87
CA LEU A 265 11.81 15.35 11.60
C LEU A 265 11.61 16.85 11.80
N VAL A 266 12.13 17.63 10.88
CA VAL A 266 11.88 19.08 10.79
C VAL A 266 11.49 19.45 9.37
N ARG A 267 10.61 20.43 9.25
CA ARG A 267 10.33 21.07 7.96
C ARG A 267 11.53 21.93 7.58
N VAL A 268 12.14 21.63 6.45
CA VAL A 268 13.32 22.38 5.97
C VAL A 268 12.90 23.75 5.49
N TRP A 269 11.70 23.86 4.91
CA TRP A 269 11.12 25.13 4.49
C TRP A 269 9.69 25.29 4.99
N LYS A 270 9.27 26.54 5.20
CA LYS A 270 7.89 26.86 5.59
C LYS A 270 6.88 26.61 4.46
N GLN A 271 7.34 26.67 3.21
CA GLN A 271 6.48 26.43 2.04
C GLN A 271 5.95 25.00 2.04
N GLU A 272 4.76 24.85 1.51
CA GLU A 272 4.09 23.56 1.29
C GLU A 272 3.51 23.50 -0.12
N MET A 273 3.43 22.32 -0.68
CA MET A 273 2.77 22.09 -1.96
C MET A 273 1.40 21.46 -1.72
N ARG A 274 0.36 22.12 -2.22
CA ARG A 274 -1.01 21.60 -2.25
C ARG A 274 -1.36 21.22 -3.68
N ASP A 275 -1.65 19.96 -3.89
CA ASP A 275 -1.94 19.38 -5.22
C ASP A 275 -3.38 18.81 -5.31
N GLY A 276 -4.22 19.14 -4.35
CA GLY A 276 -5.62 18.68 -4.28
C GLY A 276 -5.78 17.24 -3.77
N LEU A 277 -4.70 16.51 -3.57
CA LEU A 277 -4.77 15.16 -3.02
C LEU A 277 -5.10 15.19 -1.53
N CYS A 278 -5.96 14.27 -1.10
CA CYS A 278 -6.33 14.09 0.30
C CYS A 278 -6.51 12.59 0.62
N TYR A 279 -6.37 12.23 1.89
CA TYR A 279 -6.75 10.90 2.32
C TYR A 279 -8.27 10.80 2.40
N ARG A 280 -8.82 9.75 1.78
CA ARG A 280 -10.25 9.43 1.81
C ARG A 280 -10.47 8.01 2.26
N ALA A 281 -11.51 7.81 3.06
CA ALA A 281 -12.10 6.52 3.30
C ALA A 281 -13.22 6.30 2.26
N ILE A 282 -13.14 5.18 1.57
CA ILE A 282 -14.10 4.76 0.56
C ILE A 282 -14.71 3.47 1.09
N SER A 283 -16.02 3.39 1.22
CA SER A 283 -16.69 2.19 1.72
C SER A 283 -17.72 1.68 0.73
N ALA A 284 -17.84 0.36 0.65
CA ALA A 284 -18.91 -0.27 -0.09
C ALA A 284 -20.28 0.10 0.52
N VAL A 285 -21.29 0.22 -0.31
CA VAL A 285 -22.69 0.39 0.14
C VAL A 285 -23.20 -0.98 0.57
N ARG A 286 -22.76 -1.44 1.75
CA ARG A 286 -23.17 -2.72 2.36
C ARG A 286 -23.66 -2.44 3.78
N ASP A 287 -24.71 -3.13 4.15
CA ASP A 287 -25.20 -3.10 5.53
C ASP A 287 -24.36 -4.08 6.36
N LYS A 288 -23.35 -3.55 7.04
CA LYS A 288 -22.45 -4.29 7.91
C LYS A 288 -22.36 -3.57 9.25
N PRO A 289 -22.83 -4.19 10.34
CA PRO A 289 -22.90 -3.53 11.65
C PRO A 289 -21.57 -2.94 12.14
N ALA A 290 -20.44 -3.57 11.81
CA ALA A 290 -19.11 -3.06 12.17
C ALA A 290 -18.66 -1.83 11.37
N LEU A 291 -19.29 -1.54 10.23
CA LEU A 291 -18.87 -0.46 9.34
C LEU A 291 -19.20 0.92 9.92
N ALA A 292 -20.42 1.12 10.41
CA ALA A 292 -20.87 2.41 10.91
C ALA A 292 -20.03 2.91 12.11
N PRO A 293 -19.75 2.10 13.15
CA PRO A 293 -18.86 2.48 14.23
C PRO A 293 -17.42 2.81 13.76
N PHE A 294 -16.90 2.08 12.79
CA PHE A 294 -15.56 2.36 12.26
C PHE A 294 -15.50 3.69 11.49
N LEU A 295 -16.51 3.98 10.68
CA LEU A 295 -16.60 5.25 9.97
C LEU A 295 -16.79 6.43 10.93
N GLN A 296 -17.60 6.26 12.00
CA GLN A 296 -17.75 7.26 13.04
C GLN A 296 -16.43 7.50 13.78
N TRP A 297 -15.72 6.45 14.17
CA TRP A 297 -14.41 6.55 14.78
C TRP A 297 -13.41 7.29 13.86
N LEU A 298 -13.43 7.02 12.54
CA LEU A 298 -12.60 7.77 11.59
C LEU A 298 -12.94 9.27 11.60
N ASP A 299 -14.22 9.66 11.74
CA ASP A 299 -14.59 11.08 11.83
C ASP A 299 -14.07 11.74 13.12
N GLU A 300 -14.06 11.01 14.20
CA GLU A 300 -13.54 11.51 15.49
C GLU A 300 -12.01 11.65 15.46
N GLU A 301 -11.30 10.71 14.82
CA GLU A 301 -9.84 10.75 14.66
C GLU A 301 -9.39 11.79 13.61
N PHE A 302 -10.24 12.06 12.62
CA PHE A 302 -9.97 12.99 11.52
C PHE A 302 -11.12 13.99 11.35
N PRO A 303 -11.33 14.89 12.32
CA PRO A 303 -12.42 15.87 12.23
C PRO A 303 -12.23 16.75 11.01
N SER A 304 -13.26 16.85 10.18
CA SER A 304 -13.30 17.70 8.99
C SER A 304 -13.11 19.16 9.41
N GLY A 305 -11.90 19.70 9.20
CA GLY A 305 -11.59 21.09 9.55
C GLY A 305 -10.28 21.31 10.30
N SER A 306 -9.57 20.28 10.76
CA SER A 306 -8.20 20.45 11.28
C SER A 306 -7.18 20.54 10.15
N GLY A 307 -7.43 21.43 9.18
CA GLY A 307 -6.37 21.99 8.38
C GLY A 307 -5.35 22.60 9.35
N ALA A 308 -4.07 22.23 9.24
CA ALA A 308 -2.97 22.87 9.93
C ALA A 308 -2.95 24.36 9.56
N GLY A 309 -3.82 25.12 10.16
CA GLY A 309 -3.93 26.57 10.08
C GLY A 309 -3.46 27.16 11.39
N GLY A 310 -2.25 27.72 11.37
CA GLY A 310 -1.90 28.82 12.25
C GLY A 310 -1.45 28.48 13.66
N ALA A 311 -0.16 28.40 13.83
CA ALA A 311 0.49 29.05 14.98
C ALA A 311 1.63 29.88 14.42
N GLY A 312 1.60 31.18 14.72
CA GLY A 312 2.39 32.26 14.23
C GLY A 312 3.90 32.14 14.40
#